data_5ce329f188c966af42366f9fdfbdbb87
#
_entry.id   5ce329f188c966af42366f9fdfbdbb87
#
_cell.length_a   1.000
_cell.length_b   1.000
_cell.length_c   1.000
_cell.angle_alpha   90.00
_cell.angle_beta   90.00
_cell.angle_gamma   90.00
#
_symmetry.space_group_name_H-M   'P 1'
#
loop_
_entity.id
_entity.type
_entity.pdbx_description
1 polymer ?
#
loop_
_entity_poly.entity_id
_entity_poly.type
_entity_poly.pdbx_seq_one_letter_code
_entity_poly.pdbx_strand_id
1 'polypeptide(L)'
;MTESFDSFLTRLSSQASSADAIARSVAIEPYWGAPGDGPATASDKHILTMCSNHPSRFEIRRGVNQWTSYIKQPGSLSLVPAGECPVMRAETGFDLVVCAFDSALVSALDSELELRPDGGLRSQANVEDPAAQQLMTLLNADADEGTNERLYTEYLAQALAVRMLFLGRGTKPPSNNGRKYGLPKHVLQRVIERMRGFDSDLSLQALANESGYSRVHFVRMFKAATGSSPHNYLLNLKLERARELLKNPSMSLIDIALDCGFSSHSHMSRLFHKFVGVTPSAYRRRLRP
;
A
#
# COMPACT_ATOMS: atom_id res chain seq x y z
N MET A 1 33.63 -1.44 6.16
CA MET A 1 33.78 -0.74 4.85
C MET A 1 32.40 -0.73 4.24
N THR A 2 31.82 0.42 4.01
CA THR A 2 30.52 0.58 3.34
C THR A 2 30.67 0.16 1.89
N GLU A 3 29.83 -0.74 1.41
CA GLU A 3 29.72 -1.15 0.01
C GLU A 3 29.50 0.08 -0.88
N SER A 4 30.19 0.19 -2.04
CA SER A 4 29.91 1.28 -2.98
C SER A 4 28.52 1.15 -3.60
N PHE A 5 27.92 2.27 -4.02
CA PHE A 5 26.58 2.24 -4.62
C PHE A 5 26.52 1.39 -5.90
N ASP A 6 27.59 1.42 -6.72
CA ASP A 6 27.69 0.55 -7.90
C ASP A 6 27.70 -0.95 -7.55
N SER A 7 28.51 -1.35 -6.54
CA SER A 7 28.55 -2.73 -6.07
C SER A 7 27.20 -3.17 -5.50
N PHE A 8 26.56 -2.31 -4.72
CA PHE A 8 25.23 -2.52 -4.19
C PHE A 8 24.19 -2.71 -5.31
N LEU A 9 24.15 -1.80 -6.29
CA LEU A 9 23.22 -1.91 -7.42
C LEU A 9 23.45 -3.18 -8.25
N THR A 10 24.72 -3.56 -8.48
CA THR A 10 25.07 -4.80 -9.20
C THR A 10 24.56 -6.03 -8.45
N ARG A 11 24.78 -6.09 -7.14
CA ARG A 11 24.30 -7.17 -6.29
C ARG A 11 22.77 -7.21 -6.24
N LEU A 12 22.11 -6.09 -5.99
CA LEU A 12 20.66 -5.99 -5.94
C LEU A 12 20.03 -6.38 -7.28
N SER A 13 20.60 -5.91 -8.40
CA SER A 13 20.15 -6.26 -9.74
C SER A 13 20.26 -7.76 -10.04
N SER A 14 21.29 -8.43 -9.51
CA SER A 14 21.44 -9.89 -9.67
C SER A 14 20.38 -10.69 -8.91
N GLN A 15 19.80 -10.14 -7.87
CA GLN A 15 18.70 -10.77 -7.12
C GLN A 15 17.36 -10.67 -7.88
N ALA A 16 17.15 -9.58 -8.63
CA ALA A 16 15.99 -9.42 -9.50
C ALA A 16 16.21 -10.20 -10.81
N SER A 17 15.90 -11.50 -10.82
CA SER A 17 16.06 -12.37 -11.98
C SER A 17 14.71 -12.75 -12.58
N SER A 18 14.66 -12.94 -13.90
CA SER A 18 13.47 -13.33 -14.68
C SER A 18 13.06 -14.80 -14.49
N ALA A 19 13.36 -15.42 -13.38
CA ALA A 19 12.93 -16.79 -13.10
C ALA A 19 11.41 -16.81 -12.80
N ASP A 20 10.73 -17.86 -13.19
CA ASP A 20 9.30 -18.21 -13.19
C ASP A 20 8.35 -17.69 -12.10
N ALA A 21 8.75 -16.72 -11.30
CA ALA A 21 7.92 -16.13 -10.24
C ALA A 21 8.15 -14.61 -10.14
N ILE A 22 7.09 -13.85 -10.13
CA ILE A 22 7.06 -12.38 -10.02
C ILE A 22 7.83 -11.88 -8.78
N ALA A 23 7.78 -12.62 -7.67
CA ALA A 23 8.53 -12.30 -6.46
C ALA A 23 10.06 -12.24 -6.68
N ARG A 24 10.58 -12.96 -7.67
CA ARG A 24 12.00 -12.94 -8.02
C ARG A 24 12.37 -11.89 -9.04
N SER A 25 11.38 -11.26 -9.68
CA SER A 25 11.58 -10.20 -10.66
C SER A 25 11.70 -8.81 -10.04
N VAL A 26 11.57 -8.73 -8.71
CA VAL A 26 11.71 -7.49 -7.94
C VAL A 26 12.59 -7.76 -6.72
N ALA A 27 13.63 -6.96 -6.55
CA ALA A 27 14.48 -6.97 -5.36
C ALA A 27 14.39 -5.61 -4.66
N ILE A 28 14.36 -5.60 -3.33
CA ILE A 28 14.26 -4.39 -2.52
C ILE A 28 15.17 -4.48 -1.31
N GLU A 29 15.98 -3.45 -1.09
CA GLU A 29 16.85 -3.36 0.08
C GLU A 29 17.07 -1.90 0.50
N PRO A 30 17.30 -1.63 1.80
CA PRO A 30 17.78 -0.34 2.26
C PRO A 30 19.25 -0.14 1.88
N TYR A 31 19.62 1.08 1.58
CA TYR A 31 21.00 1.49 1.31
C TYR A 31 21.34 2.82 1.99
N TRP A 32 22.46 2.86 2.69
CA TRP A 32 23.05 4.09 3.20
C TRP A 32 24.31 4.46 2.42
N GLY A 33 24.35 5.70 1.94
CA GLY A 33 25.47 6.23 1.17
C GLY A 33 26.12 7.44 1.81
N ALA A 34 27.45 7.52 1.69
CA ALA A 34 28.21 8.73 1.99
C ALA A 34 28.11 9.76 0.84
N PRO A 35 28.46 11.04 1.08
CA PRO A 35 28.59 12.01 0.00
C PRO A 35 29.57 11.49 -1.08
N GLY A 36 29.23 11.73 -2.35
CA GLY A 36 30.06 11.27 -3.46
C GLY A 36 29.29 11.21 -4.77
N ASP A 37 29.98 10.76 -5.81
CA ASP A 37 29.40 10.58 -7.14
C ASP A 37 28.39 9.42 -7.15
N GLY A 38 27.40 9.53 -8.01
CA GLY A 38 26.40 8.49 -8.25
C GLY A 38 26.99 7.30 -9.02
N PRO A 39 26.12 6.37 -9.47
CA PRO A 39 26.57 5.17 -10.16
C PRO A 39 27.35 5.53 -11.43
N ALA A 40 28.42 4.80 -11.69
CA ALA A 40 29.26 4.98 -12.89
C ALA A 40 28.74 4.16 -14.09
N THR A 41 27.92 3.14 -13.81
CA THR A 41 27.42 2.23 -14.86
C THR A 41 25.89 2.18 -14.84
N ALA A 42 25.30 2.01 -16.03
CA ALA A 42 23.86 1.78 -16.15
C ALA A 42 23.48 0.39 -15.64
N SER A 43 22.37 0.29 -14.92
CA SER A 43 21.77 -1.00 -14.55
C SER A 43 20.97 -1.57 -15.71
N ASP A 44 20.97 -2.90 -15.86
CA ASP A 44 20.06 -3.64 -16.76
C ASP A 44 18.63 -3.75 -16.20
N LYS A 45 18.41 -3.26 -14.97
CA LYS A 45 17.12 -3.23 -14.28
C LYS A 45 16.59 -1.80 -14.17
N HIS A 46 15.28 -1.67 -14.09
CA HIS A 46 14.66 -0.40 -13.71
C HIS A 46 14.83 -0.18 -12.21
N ILE A 47 15.36 0.95 -11.81
CA ILE A 47 15.65 1.26 -10.41
C ILE A 47 14.68 2.33 -9.91
N LEU A 48 13.92 2.01 -8.86
CA LEU A 48 13.09 2.96 -8.13
C LEU A 48 13.70 3.15 -6.74
N THR A 49 13.95 4.40 -6.36
CA THR A 49 14.50 4.73 -5.04
C THR A 49 13.53 5.60 -4.26
N MET A 50 13.47 5.40 -2.95
CA MET A 50 12.72 6.23 -2.01
C MET A 50 13.68 6.76 -0.94
N CYS A 51 13.66 8.07 -0.66
CA CYS A 51 14.37 8.64 0.47
C CYS A 51 13.70 8.20 1.78
N SER A 52 14.48 7.69 2.75
CA SER A 52 13.91 7.08 3.95
C SER A 52 13.74 8.07 5.11
N ASN A 53 14.82 8.41 5.79
CA ASN A 53 14.73 8.98 7.14
C ASN A 53 14.96 10.50 7.20
N HIS A 54 15.86 11.04 6.40
CA HIS A 54 16.23 12.45 6.49
C HIS A 54 16.40 13.08 5.10
N PRO A 55 16.18 14.40 4.98
CA PRO A 55 16.40 15.12 3.74
C PRO A 55 17.86 14.99 3.30
N SER A 56 18.06 14.71 2.02
CA SER A 56 19.37 14.53 1.43
C SER A 56 19.54 15.41 0.21
N ARG A 57 20.71 16.07 0.09
CA ARG A 57 21.00 16.98 -1.03
C ARG A 57 21.72 16.25 -2.15
N PHE A 58 21.17 16.38 -3.33
CA PHE A 58 21.71 15.81 -4.57
C PHE A 58 21.84 16.87 -5.65
N GLU A 59 22.77 16.64 -6.54
CA GLU A 59 22.88 17.35 -7.81
C GLU A 59 22.79 16.37 -8.97
N ILE A 60 22.09 16.75 -10.01
CA ILE A 60 21.99 16.00 -11.26
C ILE A 60 22.49 16.88 -12.41
N ARG A 61 23.27 16.28 -13.31
CA ARG A 61 23.76 16.98 -14.50
C ARG A 61 22.72 16.92 -15.61
N ARG A 62 22.25 18.09 -16.03
CA ARG A 62 21.37 18.26 -17.20
C ARG A 62 22.14 18.95 -18.31
N GLY A 63 22.74 18.18 -19.23
CA GLY A 63 23.56 18.71 -20.32
C GLY A 63 25.06 18.84 -20.00
N VAL A 64 25.83 19.52 -20.84
CA VAL A 64 27.31 19.44 -20.84
C VAL A 64 27.95 20.04 -19.60
N ASN A 65 27.34 21.08 -18.97
CA ASN A 65 27.91 21.73 -17.78
C ASN A 65 26.85 22.30 -16.82
N GLN A 66 25.61 21.83 -16.88
CA GLN A 66 24.55 22.32 -16.02
C GLN A 66 24.23 21.31 -14.91
N TRP A 67 24.61 21.65 -13.68
CA TRP A 67 24.20 20.93 -12.49
C TRP A 67 22.96 21.59 -11.90
N THR A 68 22.00 20.77 -11.51
CA THR A 68 20.79 21.22 -10.82
C THR A 68 20.74 20.55 -9.46
N SER A 69 20.82 21.35 -8.39
CA SER A 69 20.68 20.86 -7.02
C SER A 69 19.22 20.68 -6.66
N TYR A 70 18.92 19.64 -5.89
CA TYR A 70 17.62 19.42 -5.30
C TYR A 70 17.75 18.70 -3.95
N ILE A 71 16.74 18.86 -3.11
CA ILE A 71 16.67 18.17 -1.82
C ILE A 71 15.63 17.07 -1.95
N LYS A 72 16.05 15.82 -1.76
CA LYS A 72 15.13 14.70 -1.58
C LYS A 72 14.57 14.74 -0.16
N GLN A 73 13.27 14.88 -0.05
CA GLN A 73 12.57 14.76 1.23
C GLN A 73 12.28 13.29 1.53
N PRO A 74 12.15 12.91 2.81
CA PRO A 74 11.64 11.58 3.16
C PRO A 74 10.34 11.25 2.41
N GLY A 75 10.29 10.07 1.82
CA GLY A 75 9.19 9.62 0.96
C GLY A 75 9.32 10.02 -0.51
N SER A 76 10.18 10.98 -0.89
CA SER A 76 10.34 11.32 -2.31
C SER A 76 10.98 10.19 -3.10
N LEU A 77 10.49 9.98 -4.32
CA LEU A 77 10.86 8.89 -5.20
C LEU A 77 11.75 9.38 -6.36
N SER A 78 12.63 8.51 -6.85
CA SER A 78 13.31 8.71 -8.14
C SER A 78 13.32 7.41 -8.91
N LEU A 79 13.08 7.51 -10.21
CA LEU A 79 13.09 6.40 -11.16
C LEU A 79 14.24 6.57 -12.14
N VAL A 80 15.02 5.52 -12.32
CA VAL A 80 16.03 5.38 -13.37
C VAL A 80 15.66 4.16 -14.20
N PRO A 81 15.28 4.33 -15.48
CA PRO A 81 15.02 3.21 -16.39
C PRO A 81 16.27 2.36 -16.63
N ALA A 82 16.06 1.10 -16.96
CA ALA A 82 17.13 0.20 -17.40
C ALA A 82 17.89 0.81 -18.61
N GLY A 83 19.21 0.69 -18.57
CA GLY A 83 20.10 1.24 -19.61
C GLY A 83 20.41 2.74 -19.44
N GLU A 84 19.74 3.46 -18.53
CA GLU A 84 20.07 4.85 -18.22
C GLU A 84 21.05 4.94 -17.03
N CYS A 85 21.98 5.89 -17.11
CA CYS A 85 22.91 6.20 -16.02
C CYS A 85 22.92 7.73 -15.81
N PRO A 86 22.12 8.27 -14.89
CA PRO A 86 22.09 9.68 -14.61
C PRO A 86 23.41 10.11 -13.95
N VAL A 87 24.05 11.13 -14.49
CA VAL A 87 25.22 11.73 -13.84
C VAL A 87 24.74 12.57 -12.67
N MET A 88 24.98 12.08 -11.46
CA MET A 88 24.51 12.69 -10.23
C MET A 88 25.59 12.60 -9.15
N ARG A 89 25.47 13.43 -8.13
CA ARG A 89 26.29 13.34 -6.91
C ARG A 89 25.46 13.67 -5.68
N ALA A 90 25.78 13.05 -4.57
CA ALA A 90 25.24 13.37 -3.27
C ALA A 90 26.17 14.35 -2.56
N GLU A 91 25.67 15.49 -2.12
CA GLU A 91 26.42 16.46 -1.32
C GLU A 91 26.42 16.11 0.17
N THR A 92 25.42 15.35 0.62
CA THR A 92 25.26 14.89 1.99
C THR A 92 25.15 13.38 2.04
N GLY A 93 25.33 12.77 3.21
CA GLY A 93 24.95 11.37 3.43
C GLY A 93 23.47 11.17 3.15
N PHE A 94 23.08 9.96 2.72
CA PHE A 94 21.73 9.67 2.31
C PHE A 94 21.30 8.25 2.64
N ASP A 95 20.02 8.09 2.96
CA ASP A 95 19.36 6.82 3.18
C ASP A 95 18.29 6.61 2.12
N LEU A 96 18.38 5.50 1.42
CA LEU A 96 17.42 5.13 0.40
C LEU A 96 16.87 3.72 0.68
N VAL A 97 15.60 3.50 0.34
CA VAL A 97 15.11 2.16 -0.01
C VAL A 97 15.22 2.06 -1.53
N VAL A 98 15.92 1.04 -2.02
CA VAL A 98 16.19 0.84 -3.44
C VAL A 98 15.46 -0.41 -3.90
N CYS A 99 14.69 -0.27 -4.97
CA CYS A 99 13.94 -1.36 -5.59
C CYS A 99 14.41 -1.54 -7.04
N ALA A 100 14.85 -2.75 -7.39
CA ALA A 100 15.25 -3.14 -8.74
C ALA A 100 14.17 -4.02 -9.37
N PHE A 101 13.75 -3.71 -10.59
CA PHE A 101 12.73 -4.43 -11.34
C PHE A 101 13.33 -5.06 -12.58
N ASP A 102 13.06 -6.33 -12.80
CA ASP A 102 13.43 -7.01 -14.04
C ASP A 102 12.71 -6.39 -15.24
N SER A 103 13.47 -6.15 -16.32
CA SER A 103 12.95 -5.51 -17.53
C SER A 103 11.88 -6.36 -18.24
N ALA A 104 11.94 -7.70 -18.11
CA ALA A 104 10.93 -8.58 -18.70
C ALA A 104 9.58 -8.46 -17.96
N LEU A 105 9.58 -8.38 -16.63
CA LEU A 105 8.37 -8.12 -15.84
C LEU A 105 7.74 -6.79 -16.27
N VAL A 106 8.54 -5.74 -16.34
CA VAL A 106 8.05 -4.40 -16.67
C VAL A 106 7.46 -4.37 -18.08
N SER A 107 8.12 -5.02 -19.05
CA SER A 107 7.63 -5.13 -20.42
C SER A 107 6.34 -5.93 -20.54
N ALA A 108 6.19 -7.02 -19.78
CA ALA A 108 4.96 -7.81 -19.75
C ALA A 108 3.78 -6.98 -19.21
N LEU A 109 3.97 -6.31 -18.06
CA LEU A 109 2.94 -5.45 -17.49
C LEU A 109 2.58 -4.26 -18.38
N ASP A 110 3.57 -3.70 -19.08
CA ASP A 110 3.35 -2.61 -20.02
C ASP A 110 2.46 -3.04 -21.20
N SER A 111 2.70 -4.25 -21.71
CA SER A 111 1.89 -4.85 -22.78
C SER A 111 0.46 -5.15 -22.33
N GLU A 112 0.28 -5.68 -21.10
CA GLU A 112 -1.04 -5.98 -20.55
C GLU A 112 -1.89 -4.72 -20.27
N LEU A 113 -1.23 -3.62 -19.94
CA LEU A 113 -1.90 -2.37 -19.62
C LEU A 113 -2.25 -1.54 -20.86
N GLU A 114 -1.83 -1.98 -22.07
CA GLU A 114 -2.02 -1.27 -23.33
C GLU A 114 -1.63 0.23 -23.23
N LEU A 115 -0.62 0.50 -22.40
CA LEU A 115 -0.10 1.86 -22.24
C LEU A 115 0.56 2.25 -23.57
N ARG A 116 0.13 3.37 -24.12
CA ARG A 116 0.48 3.84 -25.48
C ARG A 116 1.96 3.66 -25.81
N PRO A 117 2.30 3.18 -27.04
CA PRO A 117 3.68 2.81 -27.44
C PRO A 117 4.65 3.99 -27.59
N ASP A 118 4.21 5.24 -27.47
CA ASP A 118 4.95 6.43 -27.92
C ASP A 118 5.95 7.00 -26.91
N GLY A 119 6.48 6.22 -26.01
CA GLY A 119 7.57 6.70 -25.16
C GLY A 119 7.96 5.67 -24.12
N GLY A 120 9.19 5.21 -24.19
CA GLY A 120 9.80 4.42 -23.11
C GLY A 120 9.69 5.12 -21.77
N LEU A 121 10.03 4.40 -20.71
CA LEU A 121 10.14 4.99 -19.39
C LEU A 121 11.19 6.10 -19.39
N ARG A 122 10.92 7.19 -18.70
CA ARG A 122 11.84 8.32 -18.54
C ARG A 122 12.31 8.42 -17.11
N SER A 123 13.56 8.79 -16.92
CA SER A 123 14.08 9.13 -15.62
C SER A 123 13.23 10.21 -14.94
N GLN A 124 12.92 9.97 -13.69
CA GLN A 124 12.19 10.91 -12.83
C GLN A 124 13.01 11.14 -11.56
N ALA A 125 13.08 12.36 -11.10
CA ALA A 125 13.79 12.71 -9.88
C ALA A 125 12.87 13.49 -8.96
N ASN A 126 12.92 13.14 -7.66
CA ASN A 126 12.24 13.87 -6.60
C ASN A 126 10.73 14.03 -6.83
N VAL A 127 10.05 12.94 -7.18
CA VAL A 127 8.59 12.89 -7.39
C VAL A 127 7.88 12.37 -6.15
N GLU A 128 6.64 12.81 -5.94
CA GLU A 128 5.78 12.35 -4.87
C GLU A 128 4.71 11.41 -5.42
N ASP A 129 4.64 10.21 -4.85
CA ASP A 129 3.59 9.25 -5.10
C ASP A 129 3.27 8.47 -3.82
N PRO A 130 2.28 8.92 -3.03
CA PRO A 130 1.96 8.30 -1.73
C PRO A 130 1.63 6.79 -1.83
N ALA A 131 1.07 6.34 -2.95
CA ALA A 131 0.77 4.93 -3.14
C ALA A 131 2.04 4.11 -3.38
N ALA A 132 2.97 4.59 -4.19
CA ALA A 132 4.26 3.94 -4.39
C ALA A 132 5.10 3.95 -3.10
N GLN A 133 5.09 5.04 -2.34
CA GLN A 133 5.73 5.13 -1.02
C GLN A 133 5.22 4.05 -0.08
N GLN A 134 3.90 3.91 0.04
CA GLN A 134 3.30 2.90 0.91
C GLN A 134 3.65 1.47 0.46
N LEU A 135 3.64 1.20 -0.83
CA LEU A 135 3.99 -0.11 -1.38
C LEU A 135 5.47 -0.44 -1.11
N MET A 136 6.39 0.51 -1.30
CA MET A 136 7.81 0.33 -0.99
C MET A 136 8.04 0.09 0.50
N THR A 137 7.34 0.80 1.38
CA THR A 137 7.44 0.61 2.83
C THR A 137 6.98 -0.78 3.24
N LEU A 138 5.85 -1.27 2.69
CA LEU A 138 5.34 -2.61 2.99
C LEU A 138 6.28 -3.70 2.48
N LEU A 139 6.79 -3.58 1.25
CA LEU A 139 7.73 -4.54 0.67
C LEU A 139 9.05 -4.60 1.45
N ASN A 140 9.56 -3.45 1.89
CA ASN A 140 10.80 -3.41 2.67
C ASN A 140 10.62 -4.05 4.05
N ALA A 141 9.48 -3.84 4.71
CA ALA A 141 9.16 -4.46 6.00
C ALA A 141 9.02 -6.00 5.89
N ASP A 142 8.38 -6.48 4.81
CA ASP A 142 8.19 -7.91 4.56
C ASP A 142 9.52 -8.63 4.28
N ALA A 143 10.47 -7.94 3.62
CA ALA A 143 11.82 -8.45 3.39
C ALA A 143 12.61 -8.67 4.69
N ASP A 144 12.40 -7.83 5.70
CA ASP A 144 13.08 -7.93 6.99
C ASP A 144 12.51 -9.05 7.89
N GLU A 145 11.19 -9.30 7.82
CA GLU A 145 10.53 -10.27 8.70
C GLU A 145 10.58 -11.72 8.19
N GLY A 146 10.97 -11.94 6.93
CA GLY A 146 11.06 -13.29 6.33
C GLY A 146 9.71 -14.04 6.35
N THR A 147 8.61 -13.31 6.40
CA THR A 147 7.26 -13.86 6.47
C THR A 147 6.92 -14.58 5.16
N ASN A 148 6.49 -15.82 5.28
CA ASN A 148 6.31 -16.80 4.20
C ASN A 148 5.06 -16.53 3.33
N GLU A 149 4.57 -15.30 3.26
CA GLU A 149 3.40 -14.94 2.44
C GLU A 149 3.81 -14.51 1.02
N ARG A 150 4.46 -15.43 0.32
CA ARG A 150 4.96 -15.23 -1.05
C ARG A 150 3.94 -14.56 -1.98
N LEU A 151 2.67 -14.95 -1.91
CA LEU A 151 1.61 -14.36 -2.72
C LEU A 151 1.38 -12.88 -2.39
N TYR A 152 1.47 -12.51 -1.12
CA TYR A 152 1.30 -11.11 -0.71
C TYR A 152 2.41 -10.22 -1.28
N THR A 153 3.66 -10.65 -1.12
CA THR A 153 4.84 -9.97 -1.67
C THR A 153 4.77 -9.84 -3.19
N GLU A 154 4.31 -10.89 -3.90
CA GLU A 154 4.10 -10.88 -5.34
C GLU A 154 3.10 -9.82 -5.79
N TYR A 155 1.95 -9.69 -5.10
CA TYR A 155 0.95 -8.67 -5.43
C TYR A 155 1.44 -7.25 -5.13
N LEU A 156 2.17 -7.04 -4.03
CA LEU A 156 2.77 -5.75 -3.73
C LEU A 156 3.80 -5.35 -4.78
N ALA A 157 4.65 -6.29 -5.20
CA ALA A 157 5.67 -6.08 -6.23
C ALA A 157 5.04 -5.72 -7.58
N GLN A 158 4.00 -6.43 -8.01
CA GLN A 158 3.23 -6.08 -9.20
C GLN A 158 2.60 -4.70 -9.11
N ALA A 159 1.94 -4.39 -8.01
CA ALA A 159 1.30 -3.09 -7.80
C ALA A 159 2.34 -1.95 -7.87
N LEU A 160 3.53 -2.16 -7.29
CA LEU A 160 4.62 -1.19 -7.34
C LEU A 160 5.19 -1.05 -8.76
N ALA A 161 5.36 -2.15 -9.50
CA ALA A 161 5.81 -2.11 -10.90
C ALA A 161 4.84 -1.34 -11.80
N VAL A 162 3.54 -1.55 -11.62
CA VAL A 162 2.49 -0.77 -12.32
C VAL A 162 2.58 0.72 -11.98
N ARG A 163 2.77 1.07 -10.69
CA ARG A 163 2.95 2.48 -10.27
C ARG A 163 4.19 3.09 -10.91
N MET A 164 5.29 2.35 -10.93
CA MET A 164 6.54 2.76 -11.57
C MET A 164 6.35 3.05 -13.07
N LEU A 165 5.59 2.22 -13.80
CA LEU A 165 5.26 2.46 -15.21
C LEU A 165 4.55 3.81 -15.41
N PHE A 166 3.56 4.12 -14.58
CA PHE A 166 2.87 5.43 -14.66
C PHE A 166 3.81 6.59 -14.34
N LEU A 167 4.66 6.45 -13.32
CA LEU A 167 5.66 7.47 -12.98
C LEU A 167 6.62 7.74 -14.14
N GLY A 168 7.19 6.67 -14.70
CA GLY A 168 8.19 6.78 -15.78
C GLY A 168 7.62 7.32 -17.10
N ARG A 169 6.34 7.17 -17.34
CA ARG A 169 5.67 7.73 -18.52
C ARG A 169 5.18 9.17 -18.33
N GLY A 170 5.31 9.71 -17.11
CA GLY A 170 4.77 11.04 -16.79
C GLY A 170 3.25 11.09 -16.91
N THR A 171 2.61 9.95 -17.07
CA THR A 171 1.15 9.82 -17.04
C THR A 171 0.75 9.71 -15.58
N LYS A 172 -0.18 10.56 -15.15
CA LYS A 172 -0.80 10.31 -13.84
C LYS A 172 -1.44 8.93 -13.93
N PRO A 173 -1.12 8.02 -12.99
CA PRO A 173 -1.91 6.81 -12.88
C PRO A 173 -3.36 7.25 -12.84
N PRO A 174 -4.31 6.46 -13.33
CA PRO A 174 -5.71 6.83 -13.29
C PRO A 174 -6.00 7.31 -11.87
N SER A 175 -6.10 8.63 -11.74
CA SER A 175 -6.23 9.24 -10.43
C SER A 175 -7.54 8.71 -9.87
N ASN A 176 -7.52 8.28 -8.64
CA ASN A 176 -8.71 7.85 -7.91
C ASN A 176 -9.76 8.99 -7.78
N ASN A 177 -9.47 10.15 -8.40
CA ASN A 177 -10.25 11.39 -8.37
C ASN A 177 -11.32 11.49 -9.48
N GLY A 178 -11.93 10.40 -9.89
CA GLY A 178 -13.01 10.51 -10.86
C GLY A 178 -13.75 9.25 -11.23
N ARG A 179 -13.14 8.11 -11.15
CA ARG A 179 -13.89 6.85 -11.14
C ARG A 179 -14.06 6.45 -9.67
N LYS A 180 -15.28 6.52 -9.20
CA LYS A 180 -15.73 5.88 -7.97
C LYS A 180 -15.45 4.38 -8.11
N TYR A 181 -14.22 3.96 -7.82
CA TYR A 181 -13.87 2.53 -7.65
C TYR A 181 -14.42 2.04 -6.30
N GLY A 182 -15.67 2.37 -6.04
CA GLY A 182 -16.43 1.77 -4.98
C GLY A 182 -17.24 0.61 -5.55
N LEU A 183 -17.69 -0.28 -4.70
CA LEU A 183 -18.68 -1.28 -5.10
C LEU A 183 -19.85 -0.59 -5.82
N PRO A 184 -20.38 -1.16 -6.91
CA PRO A 184 -21.58 -0.65 -7.53
C PRO A 184 -22.66 -0.44 -6.47
N LYS A 185 -23.45 0.61 -6.58
CA LYS A 185 -24.40 1.03 -5.52
C LYS A 185 -25.33 -0.12 -5.08
N HIS A 186 -25.82 -0.91 -6.03
CA HIS A 186 -26.69 -2.06 -5.73
C HIS A 186 -25.93 -3.21 -5.01
N VAL A 187 -24.65 -3.44 -5.33
CA VAL A 187 -23.81 -4.43 -4.66
C VAL A 187 -23.50 -3.98 -3.24
N LEU A 188 -23.11 -2.69 -3.08
CA LEU A 188 -22.82 -2.11 -1.78
C LEU A 188 -24.05 -2.17 -0.85
N GLN A 189 -25.22 -1.81 -1.36
CA GLN A 189 -26.48 -1.92 -0.59
C GLN A 189 -26.74 -3.34 -0.13
N ARG A 190 -26.65 -4.32 -1.02
CA ARG A 190 -26.85 -5.75 -0.69
C ARG A 190 -25.87 -6.23 0.38
N VAL A 191 -24.58 -5.87 0.27
CA VAL A 191 -23.57 -6.22 1.27
C VAL A 191 -23.87 -5.55 2.61
N ILE A 192 -24.27 -4.29 2.64
CA ILE A 192 -24.63 -3.58 3.87
C ILE A 192 -25.89 -4.17 4.51
N GLU A 193 -26.91 -4.52 3.72
CA GLU A 193 -28.12 -5.20 4.22
C GLU A 193 -27.78 -6.54 4.86
N ARG A 194 -26.92 -7.33 4.24
CA ARG A 194 -26.44 -8.58 4.84
C ARG A 194 -25.69 -8.33 6.15
N MET A 195 -24.82 -7.30 6.21
CA MET A 195 -24.11 -6.94 7.45
C MET A 195 -25.07 -6.55 8.59
N ARG A 196 -26.23 -6.00 8.28
CA ARG A 196 -27.26 -5.62 9.27
C ARG A 196 -28.05 -6.79 9.82
N GLY A 197 -28.06 -7.92 9.13
CA GLY A 197 -28.77 -9.13 9.57
C GLY A 197 -28.18 -9.78 10.81
N PHE A 198 -26.86 -9.63 11.07
CA PHE A 198 -26.06 -10.15 12.20
C PHE A 198 -26.10 -11.66 12.43
N ASP A 199 -27.04 -12.37 11.84
CA ASP A 199 -27.36 -13.81 12.01
C ASP A 199 -26.75 -14.72 10.92
N SER A 200 -26.16 -14.14 9.88
CA SER A 200 -25.53 -14.84 8.77
C SER A 200 -24.01 -14.91 8.91
N ASP A 201 -23.36 -15.75 8.11
CA ASP A 201 -21.90 -15.72 7.99
C ASP A 201 -21.45 -14.37 7.41
N LEU A 202 -20.86 -13.54 8.27
CA LEU A 202 -20.32 -12.22 7.97
C LEU A 202 -18.80 -12.25 7.84
N SER A 203 -18.21 -13.44 7.57
CA SER A 203 -16.79 -13.54 7.25
C SER A 203 -16.44 -12.68 6.03
N LEU A 204 -15.21 -12.22 5.98
CA LEU A 204 -14.71 -11.43 4.85
C LEU A 204 -14.86 -12.20 3.51
N GLN A 205 -14.71 -13.54 3.57
CA GLN A 205 -14.90 -14.39 2.39
C GLN A 205 -16.35 -14.41 1.93
N ALA A 206 -17.31 -14.55 2.85
CA ALA A 206 -18.74 -14.57 2.52
C ALA A 206 -19.19 -13.23 1.92
N LEU A 207 -18.74 -12.10 2.48
CA LEU A 207 -19.05 -10.76 1.96
C LEU A 207 -18.39 -10.49 0.60
N ALA A 208 -17.17 -10.98 0.39
CA ALA A 208 -16.50 -10.88 -0.90
C ALA A 208 -17.23 -11.72 -1.97
N ASN A 209 -17.63 -12.95 -1.66
CA ASN A 209 -18.42 -13.81 -2.55
C ASN A 209 -19.75 -13.13 -2.93
N GLU A 210 -20.45 -12.53 -1.97
CA GLU A 210 -21.68 -11.77 -2.19
C GLU A 210 -21.49 -10.64 -3.19
N SER A 211 -20.33 -10.00 -3.13
CA SER A 211 -19.98 -8.88 -4.00
C SER A 211 -19.54 -9.31 -5.40
N GLY A 212 -19.18 -10.58 -5.59
CA GLY A 212 -18.59 -11.10 -6.83
C GLY A 212 -17.11 -10.74 -7.04
N TYR A 213 -16.43 -10.26 -5.99
CA TYR A 213 -15.01 -9.85 -6.04
C TYR A 213 -14.14 -10.77 -5.18
N SER A 214 -12.82 -10.80 -5.47
CA SER A 214 -11.85 -11.41 -4.55
C SER A 214 -11.82 -10.64 -3.22
N ARG A 215 -11.40 -11.29 -2.12
CA ARG A 215 -11.31 -10.66 -0.79
C ARG A 215 -10.55 -9.33 -0.79
N VAL A 216 -9.37 -9.31 -1.42
CA VAL A 216 -8.50 -8.12 -1.50
C VAL A 216 -9.20 -7.00 -2.27
N HIS A 217 -9.79 -7.33 -3.41
CA HIS A 217 -10.50 -6.36 -4.24
C HIS A 217 -11.75 -5.84 -3.52
N PHE A 218 -12.52 -6.71 -2.88
CA PHE A 218 -13.69 -6.33 -2.08
C PHE A 218 -13.33 -5.33 -0.97
N VAL A 219 -12.29 -5.60 -0.16
CA VAL A 219 -11.86 -4.69 0.91
C VAL A 219 -11.53 -3.30 0.37
N ARG A 220 -10.77 -3.25 -0.73
CA ARG A 220 -10.40 -1.98 -1.38
C ARG A 220 -11.61 -1.22 -1.90
N MET A 221 -12.50 -1.92 -2.64
CA MET A 221 -13.69 -1.34 -3.25
C MET A 221 -14.72 -0.89 -2.20
N PHE A 222 -14.88 -1.67 -1.14
CA PHE A 222 -15.77 -1.33 -0.02
C PHE A 222 -15.25 -0.10 0.74
N LYS A 223 -13.94 -0.07 1.06
CA LYS A 223 -13.31 1.09 1.70
C LYS A 223 -13.41 2.35 0.84
N ALA A 224 -13.23 2.23 -0.47
CA ALA A 224 -13.40 3.36 -1.40
C ALA A 224 -14.85 3.88 -1.44
N ALA A 225 -15.85 2.98 -1.29
CA ALA A 225 -17.26 3.34 -1.31
C ALA A 225 -17.76 3.91 0.02
N THR A 226 -17.25 3.43 1.17
CA THR A 226 -17.77 3.74 2.51
C THR A 226 -16.82 4.59 3.36
N GLY A 227 -15.57 4.75 2.94
CA GLY A 227 -14.51 5.39 3.75
C GLY A 227 -13.94 4.50 4.86
N SER A 228 -14.48 3.29 5.08
CA SER A 228 -14.10 2.38 6.17
C SER A 228 -13.88 0.96 5.67
N SER A 229 -12.99 0.21 6.36
CA SER A 229 -12.84 -1.21 6.04
C SER A 229 -14.12 -1.99 6.37
N PRO A 230 -14.41 -3.13 5.68
CA PRO A 230 -15.59 -3.94 5.96
C PRO A 230 -15.70 -4.35 7.44
N HIS A 231 -14.58 -4.71 8.07
CA HIS A 231 -14.54 -5.08 9.49
C HIS A 231 -14.93 -3.91 10.40
N ASN A 232 -14.34 -2.72 10.19
CA ASN A 232 -14.66 -1.56 11.01
C ASN A 232 -16.10 -1.07 10.78
N TYR A 233 -16.58 -1.16 9.56
CA TYR A 233 -17.96 -0.82 9.21
C TYR A 233 -18.95 -1.75 9.95
N LEU A 234 -18.71 -3.07 9.89
CA LEU A 234 -19.52 -4.06 10.60
C LEU A 234 -19.47 -3.84 12.12
N LEU A 235 -18.29 -3.55 12.67
CA LEU A 235 -18.15 -3.25 14.10
C LEU A 235 -18.99 -2.03 14.51
N ASN A 236 -18.98 -0.97 13.70
CA ASN A 236 -19.81 0.22 13.97
C ASN A 236 -21.30 -0.13 13.96
N LEU A 237 -21.77 -0.92 12.98
CA LEU A 237 -23.16 -1.38 12.95
C LEU A 237 -23.53 -2.17 14.20
N LYS A 238 -22.66 -3.08 14.66
CA LYS A 238 -22.88 -3.86 15.88
C LYS A 238 -22.95 -2.96 17.13
N LEU A 239 -22.08 -1.94 17.20
CA LEU A 239 -22.07 -0.99 18.32
C LEU A 239 -23.31 -0.08 18.31
N GLU A 240 -23.76 0.35 17.14
CA GLU A 240 -25.01 1.12 17.00
C GLU A 240 -26.22 0.28 17.42
N ARG A 241 -26.32 -0.96 16.96
CA ARG A 241 -27.38 -1.90 17.36
C ARG A 241 -27.35 -2.11 18.89
N ALA A 242 -26.17 -2.31 19.48
CA ALA A 242 -26.03 -2.46 20.92
C ALA A 242 -26.51 -1.21 21.68
N ARG A 243 -26.22 0.01 21.20
CA ARG A 243 -26.73 1.25 21.79
C ARG A 243 -28.27 1.30 21.78
N GLU A 244 -28.89 0.89 20.69
CA GLU A 244 -30.37 0.86 20.60
C GLU A 244 -30.95 -0.16 21.60
N LEU A 245 -30.41 -1.37 21.63
CA LEU A 245 -30.92 -2.42 22.52
C LEU A 245 -30.68 -2.11 24.02
N LEU A 246 -29.60 -1.36 24.32
CA LEU A 246 -29.34 -0.92 25.70
C LEU A 246 -30.40 0.03 26.26
N LYS A 247 -31.23 0.66 25.41
CA LYS A 247 -32.38 1.47 25.86
C LYS A 247 -33.47 0.60 26.47
N ASN A 248 -33.53 -0.67 26.13
CA ASN A 248 -34.49 -1.62 26.73
C ASN A 248 -33.93 -2.15 28.08
N PRO A 249 -34.53 -1.79 29.23
CA PRO A 249 -34.02 -2.18 30.54
C PRO A 249 -34.22 -3.67 30.86
N SER A 250 -35.17 -4.35 30.20
CA SER A 250 -35.49 -5.74 30.43
C SER A 250 -34.57 -6.73 29.71
N MET A 251 -33.82 -6.26 28.69
CA MET A 251 -32.94 -7.10 27.93
C MET A 251 -31.58 -7.29 28.63
N SER A 252 -31.13 -8.54 28.79
CA SER A 252 -29.83 -8.78 29.44
C SER A 252 -28.66 -8.34 28.55
N LEU A 253 -27.50 -8.03 29.14
CA LEU A 253 -26.32 -7.67 28.37
C LEU A 253 -25.77 -8.85 27.56
N ILE A 254 -26.05 -10.08 27.98
CA ILE A 254 -25.68 -11.30 27.27
C ILE A 254 -26.53 -11.42 26.00
N ASP A 255 -27.85 -11.25 26.12
CA ASP A 255 -28.76 -11.31 24.97
C ASP A 255 -28.44 -10.21 23.95
N ILE A 256 -28.15 -9.00 24.43
CA ILE A 256 -27.70 -7.90 23.55
C ILE A 256 -26.42 -8.25 22.81
N ALA A 257 -25.44 -8.86 23.47
CA ALA A 257 -24.22 -9.27 22.83
C ALA A 257 -24.47 -10.30 21.73
N LEU A 258 -25.33 -11.28 21.98
CA LEU A 258 -25.71 -12.29 21.01
C LEU A 258 -26.49 -11.71 19.83
N ASP A 259 -27.50 -10.88 20.11
CA ASP A 259 -28.33 -10.22 19.07
C ASP A 259 -27.53 -9.29 18.16
N CYS A 260 -26.45 -8.71 18.68
CA CYS A 260 -25.51 -7.90 17.90
C CYS A 260 -24.40 -8.73 17.22
N GLY A 261 -24.42 -10.05 17.33
CA GLY A 261 -23.41 -10.94 16.72
C GLY A 261 -22.01 -10.80 17.31
N PHE A 262 -21.87 -10.46 18.59
CA PHE A 262 -20.60 -10.57 19.30
C PHE A 262 -20.38 -12.00 19.82
N SER A 263 -19.13 -12.44 19.84
CA SER A 263 -18.78 -13.78 20.33
C SER A 263 -19.03 -13.99 21.83
N SER A 264 -19.10 -12.91 22.59
CA SER A 264 -19.41 -12.93 24.04
C SER A 264 -19.78 -11.55 24.57
N HIS A 265 -20.43 -11.50 25.73
CA HIS A 265 -20.65 -10.26 26.49
C HIS A 265 -19.34 -9.52 26.80
N SER A 266 -18.28 -10.25 27.18
CA SER A 266 -16.97 -9.66 27.48
C SER A 266 -16.33 -9.02 26.24
N HIS A 267 -16.49 -9.65 25.08
CA HIS A 267 -16.04 -9.11 23.80
C HIS A 267 -16.78 -7.81 23.46
N MET A 268 -18.12 -7.84 23.53
CA MET A 268 -18.93 -6.64 23.35
C MET A 268 -18.50 -5.52 24.31
N SER A 269 -18.39 -5.81 25.61
CA SER A 269 -18.08 -4.82 26.64
C SER A 269 -16.73 -4.13 26.40
N ARG A 270 -15.72 -4.88 26.02
CA ARG A 270 -14.39 -4.36 25.68
C ARG A 270 -14.41 -3.43 24.48
N LEU A 271 -15.06 -3.85 23.40
CA LEU A 271 -15.16 -3.04 22.17
C LEU A 271 -16.05 -1.82 22.38
N PHE A 272 -17.18 -1.98 23.06
CA PHE A 272 -18.08 -0.89 23.40
C PHE A 272 -17.35 0.18 24.24
N HIS A 273 -16.62 -0.23 25.28
CA HIS A 273 -15.81 0.70 26.07
C HIS A 273 -14.73 1.39 25.21
N LYS A 274 -14.04 0.65 24.38
CA LYS A 274 -12.99 1.20 23.50
C LYS A 274 -13.52 2.27 22.55
N PHE A 275 -14.70 2.08 21.96
CA PHE A 275 -15.23 2.96 20.90
C PHE A 275 -16.27 3.98 21.42
N VAL A 276 -16.93 3.70 22.54
CA VAL A 276 -17.96 4.58 23.12
C VAL A 276 -17.45 5.33 24.37
N GLY A 277 -16.30 4.90 24.91
CA GLY A 277 -15.66 5.52 26.08
C GLY A 277 -16.24 5.09 27.44
N VAL A 278 -17.34 4.33 27.46
CA VAL A 278 -17.98 3.83 28.68
C VAL A 278 -18.42 2.38 28.52
N THR A 279 -18.57 1.63 29.60
CA THR A 279 -19.08 0.25 29.53
C THR A 279 -20.58 0.23 29.19
N PRO A 280 -21.08 -0.88 28.55
CA PRO A 280 -22.51 -1.02 28.26
C PRO A 280 -23.41 -0.81 29.49
N SER A 281 -23.00 -1.33 30.68
CA SER A 281 -23.74 -1.14 31.95
C SER A 281 -23.77 0.33 32.37
N ALA A 282 -22.64 1.04 32.25
CA ALA A 282 -22.59 2.47 32.59
C ALA A 282 -23.40 3.30 31.57
N TYR A 283 -23.37 2.94 30.30
CA TYR A 283 -24.16 3.56 29.24
C TYR A 283 -25.67 3.40 29.54
N ARG A 284 -26.15 2.20 29.87
CA ARG A 284 -27.55 1.93 30.25
C ARG A 284 -27.97 2.74 31.46
N ARG A 285 -27.12 2.88 32.51
CA ARG A 285 -27.43 3.70 33.67
C ARG A 285 -27.66 5.16 33.33
N ARG A 286 -26.90 5.71 32.38
CA ARG A 286 -27.03 7.10 31.94
C ARG A 286 -28.32 7.37 31.16
N LEU A 287 -28.94 6.33 30.60
CA LEU A 287 -30.20 6.44 29.85
C LEU A 287 -31.44 6.34 30.75
N ARG A 288 -31.26 5.95 32.05
CA ARG A 288 -32.35 5.97 33.02
C ARG A 288 -32.46 7.39 33.57
N PRO A 289 -33.67 7.99 33.51
CA PRO A 289 -33.92 9.29 34.13
C PRO A 289 -33.74 9.25 35.63
#